data_d3c054470018297a076e170da2fd2a22
#
_entry.id   d3c054470018297a076e170da2fd2a22
#
_cell.length_a   1.000
_cell.length_b   1.000
_cell.length_c   1.000
_cell.angle_alpha   90.00
_cell.angle_beta   90.00
_cell.angle_gamma   90.00
#
_symmetry.space_group_name_H-M   'P 1'
#
loop_
_entity.id
_entity.type
_entity.pdbx_description
1 polymer ?
#
loop_
_entity_poly.entity_id
_entity_poly.type
_entity_poly.pdbx_seq_one_letter_code
_entity_poly.pdbx_strand_id
1 'polypeptide(L)'
;LNIDTEDGSRVDLSNGYYVTNVMAYAYKLEVGDEFTFVNPVTMEEKKVTISGIIMNDSQKLLVCSQNNARKLLVWDDGTYNGLLSEKKLDLGDEISKTVTSDDIREQMQTILTEMGAIIYSLAVIGAIICIAALYVSVNMLISENRHNISMLKVLGLKNREINRMIIDVNHIIIPFGIAVGMLTGYFMMVVVFRIYSGMEGVLYTPVITAQSIILTIVIVIACYAVSLLIVRRKADRVDMVESLKDNRE
;
A
#
# COMPACT_ATOMS: atom_id res chain seq x y z
N LEU A 1 15.54 -19.82 19.01
CA LEU A 1 15.03 -18.64 18.29
C LEU A 1 16.24 -17.74 17.98
N ASN A 2 16.54 -17.54 16.71
CA ASN A 2 17.49 -16.53 16.30
C ASN A 2 16.73 -15.18 16.31
N ILE A 3 17.04 -14.36 17.30
CA ILE A 3 16.45 -13.03 17.42
C ILE A 3 17.58 -12.05 17.17
N ASP A 4 17.46 -11.26 16.11
CA ASP A 4 18.46 -10.28 15.73
C ASP A 4 17.96 -8.87 16.10
N THR A 5 18.89 -8.02 16.55
CA THR A 5 18.64 -6.59 16.75
C THR A 5 18.58 -5.86 15.39
N GLU A 6 18.15 -4.60 15.41
CA GLU A 6 18.16 -3.72 14.23
C GLU A 6 19.56 -3.63 13.59
N ASP A 7 20.63 -3.76 14.39
CA ASP A 7 22.02 -3.77 13.95
C ASP A 7 22.53 -5.14 13.44
N GLY A 8 21.65 -6.16 13.40
CA GLY A 8 22.02 -7.52 12.98
C GLY A 8 22.86 -8.32 13.99
N SER A 9 23.02 -7.81 15.19
CA SER A 9 23.69 -8.55 16.29
C SER A 9 22.71 -9.49 16.97
N ARG A 10 23.20 -10.67 17.42
CA ARG A 10 22.39 -11.61 18.19
C ARG A 10 22.05 -11.02 19.55
N VAL A 11 20.77 -11.12 19.92
CA VAL A 11 20.27 -10.66 21.21
C VAL A 11 20.63 -11.65 22.30
N ASP A 12 21.30 -11.19 23.36
CA ASP A 12 21.47 -11.94 24.59
C ASP A 12 20.29 -11.66 25.53
N LEU A 13 19.33 -12.56 25.55
CA LEU A 13 18.12 -12.45 26.38
C LEU A 13 18.38 -12.66 27.86
N SER A 14 19.59 -13.05 28.28
CA SER A 14 19.89 -13.42 29.68
C SER A 14 19.72 -12.26 30.66
N ASN A 15 19.97 -11.02 30.24
CA ASN A 15 20.10 -9.88 31.16
C ASN A 15 19.27 -8.63 30.75
N GLY A 16 18.21 -8.77 29.98
CA GLY A 16 17.47 -7.57 29.58
C GLY A 16 16.00 -7.79 29.15
N TYR A 17 15.33 -6.68 28.99
CA TYR A 17 13.99 -6.62 28.38
C TYR A 17 14.11 -5.97 27.01
N TYR A 18 13.63 -6.66 26.01
CA TYR A 18 13.68 -6.22 24.63
C TYR A 18 12.27 -6.01 24.11
N VAL A 19 12.07 -4.97 23.33
CA VAL A 19 10.78 -4.70 22.68
C VAL A 19 10.91 -4.88 21.17
N THR A 20 9.82 -5.26 20.52
CA THR A 20 9.78 -5.29 19.06
C THR A 20 9.76 -3.87 18.51
N ASN A 21 10.28 -3.68 17.30
CA ASN A 21 10.25 -2.39 16.60
C ASN A 21 8.82 -1.84 16.44
N VAL A 22 7.82 -2.72 16.24
CA VAL A 22 6.39 -2.35 16.26
C VAL A 22 5.98 -1.77 17.60
N MET A 23 6.40 -2.38 18.71
CA MET A 23 6.09 -1.90 20.05
C MET A 23 6.81 -0.57 20.34
N ALA A 24 8.09 -0.48 19.96
CA ALA A 24 8.86 0.75 20.07
C ALA A 24 8.22 1.90 19.30
N TYR A 25 7.79 1.66 18.06
CA TYR A 25 7.11 2.65 17.25
C TYR A 25 5.76 3.09 17.84
N ALA A 26 4.94 2.12 18.29
CA ALA A 26 3.59 2.39 18.81
C ALA A 26 3.60 3.21 20.10
N TYR A 27 4.56 2.91 21.00
CA TYR A 27 4.66 3.57 22.30
C TYR A 27 5.77 4.63 22.37
N LYS A 28 6.47 4.88 21.25
CA LYS A 28 7.58 5.84 21.12
C LYS A 28 8.69 5.57 22.12
N LEU A 29 9.11 4.31 22.22
CA LEU A 29 10.11 3.83 23.17
C LEU A 29 11.49 3.80 22.50
N GLU A 30 12.50 4.22 23.26
CA GLU A 30 13.90 4.15 22.87
C GLU A 30 14.65 3.22 23.82
N VAL A 31 15.85 2.80 23.45
CA VAL A 31 16.73 1.99 24.32
C VAL A 31 17.11 2.79 25.54
N GLY A 32 16.87 2.22 26.72
CA GLY A 32 17.09 2.88 28.01
C GLY A 32 15.83 3.47 28.65
N ASP A 33 14.72 3.54 27.93
CA ASP A 33 13.46 4.03 28.47
C ASP A 33 12.84 3.05 29.48
N GLU A 34 12.07 3.58 30.42
CA GLU A 34 11.25 2.80 31.33
C GLU A 34 9.87 2.54 30.71
N PHE A 35 9.50 1.27 30.60
CA PHE A 35 8.17 0.85 30.19
C PHE A 35 7.42 0.26 31.39
N THR A 36 6.19 0.73 31.62
CA THR A 36 5.32 0.22 32.68
C THR A 36 4.50 -0.93 32.14
N PHE A 37 4.75 -2.12 32.64
CA PHE A 37 3.98 -3.34 32.37
C PHE A 37 2.95 -3.55 33.47
N VAL A 38 1.69 -3.79 33.06
CA VAL A 38 0.63 -4.16 33.98
C VAL A 38 0.42 -5.67 33.93
N ASN A 39 0.62 -6.36 35.05
CA ASN A 39 0.39 -7.79 35.11
C ASN A 39 -1.11 -8.08 34.94
N PRO A 40 -1.53 -8.87 33.94
CA PRO A 40 -2.95 -9.10 33.64
C PRO A 40 -3.68 -9.92 34.72
N VAL A 41 -2.95 -10.60 35.60
CA VAL A 41 -3.52 -11.45 36.67
C VAL A 41 -3.61 -10.69 37.99
N THR A 42 -2.50 -10.04 38.40
CA THR A 42 -2.42 -9.36 39.72
C THR A 42 -2.82 -7.87 39.63
N MET A 43 -2.90 -7.31 38.41
CA MET A 43 -3.10 -5.88 38.14
C MET A 43 -2.00 -4.98 38.74
N GLU A 44 -0.89 -5.54 39.13
CA GLU A 44 0.27 -4.79 39.63
C GLU A 44 1.04 -4.18 38.47
N GLU A 45 1.45 -2.93 38.63
CA GLU A 45 2.33 -2.22 37.72
C GLU A 45 3.79 -2.54 38.03
N LYS A 46 4.55 -2.96 37.02
CA LYS A 46 5.99 -3.17 37.08
C LYS A 46 6.71 -2.37 36.04
N LYS A 47 7.75 -1.67 36.42
CA LYS A 47 8.60 -0.94 35.49
C LYS A 47 9.76 -1.81 35.02
N VAL A 48 9.99 -1.80 33.74
CA VAL A 48 11.10 -2.50 33.07
C VAL A 48 11.88 -1.51 32.23
N THR A 49 13.20 -1.59 32.27
CA THR A 49 14.06 -0.75 31.40
C THR A 49 14.33 -1.50 30.10
N ILE A 50 14.13 -0.84 28.98
CA ILE A 50 14.32 -1.42 27.64
C ILE A 50 15.81 -1.51 27.35
N SER A 51 16.29 -2.74 27.15
CA SER A 51 17.72 -3.03 26.89
C SER A 51 18.03 -3.01 25.37
N GLY A 52 17.02 -3.14 24.52
CA GLY A 52 17.20 -3.10 23.06
C GLY A 52 15.90 -3.30 22.28
N ILE A 53 15.97 -3.05 20.97
CA ILE A 53 14.87 -3.20 20.04
C ILE A 53 15.17 -4.37 19.11
N ILE A 54 14.17 -5.23 18.90
CA ILE A 54 14.25 -6.45 18.09
C ILE A 54 13.46 -6.25 16.81
N MET A 55 13.98 -6.74 15.69
CA MET A 55 13.28 -6.71 14.40
C MET A 55 12.14 -7.73 14.38
N ASN A 56 10.94 -7.26 14.57
CA ASN A 56 9.70 -8.02 14.36
C ASN A 56 8.58 -7.05 14.02
N ASP A 57 8.21 -7.00 12.73
CA ASP A 57 7.22 -6.08 12.19
C ASP A 57 5.77 -6.55 12.42
N SER A 58 5.58 -7.75 12.97
CA SER A 58 4.27 -8.40 12.99
C SER A 58 3.52 -8.27 14.32
N GLN A 59 4.21 -8.07 15.43
CA GLN A 59 3.56 -8.10 16.74
C GLN A 59 4.23 -7.17 17.76
N LYS A 60 3.44 -6.60 18.66
CA LYS A 60 3.91 -5.86 19.83
C LYS A 60 4.28 -6.85 20.92
N LEU A 61 5.56 -7.14 21.07
CA LEU A 61 6.06 -8.10 22.07
C LEU A 61 7.11 -7.46 22.97
N LEU A 62 7.01 -7.80 24.24
CA LEU A 62 8.09 -7.65 25.22
C LEU A 62 8.79 -9.00 25.34
N VAL A 63 10.05 -9.07 24.97
CA VAL A 63 10.85 -10.30 24.94
C VAL A 63 11.93 -10.25 26.03
N CYS A 64 11.99 -11.28 26.82
CA CYS A 64 13.01 -11.39 27.89
C CYS A 64 13.32 -12.87 28.17
N SER A 65 14.29 -13.12 29.04
CA SER A 65 14.54 -14.49 29.51
C SER A 65 13.34 -15.05 30.28
N GLN A 66 13.21 -16.36 30.30
CA GLN A 66 12.17 -17.05 31.05
C GLN A 66 12.14 -16.67 32.52
N ASN A 67 13.33 -16.52 33.12
CA ASN A 67 13.45 -16.11 34.53
C ASN A 67 12.93 -14.69 34.76
N ASN A 68 13.18 -13.78 33.83
CA ASN A 68 12.66 -12.42 33.90
C ASN A 68 11.14 -12.37 33.65
N ALA A 69 10.64 -13.17 32.71
CA ALA A 69 9.22 -13.30 32.48
C ALA A 69 8.46 -13.84 33.69
N ARG A 70 8.99 -14.86 34.36
CA ARG A 70 8.40 -15.40 35.60
C ARG A 70 8.33 -14.36 36.72
N LYS A 71 9.40 -13.60 36.93
CA LYS A 71 9.42 -12.51 37.92
C LYS A 71 8.42 -11.41 37.59
N LEU A 72 8.23 -11.12 36.28
CA LEU A 72 7.30 -10.10 35.81
C LEU A 72 5.85 -10.54 35.97
N LEU A 73 5.56 -11.80 35.61
CA LEU A 73 4.21 -12.37 35.60
C LEU A 73 3.80 -13.02 36.93
N VAL A 74 4.75 -13.17 37.86
CA VAL A 74 4.54 -13.88 39.15
C VAL A 74 4.05 -15.33 38.91
N TRP A 75 4.73 -16.04 38.00
CA TRP A 75 4.44 -17.42 37.69
C TRP A 75 5.29 -18.39 38.49
N ASP A 76 4.68 -19.50 38.89
CA ASP A 76 5.39 -20.57 39.57
C ASP A 76 6.39 -21.30 38.66
N ASP A 77 7.39 -21.96 39.29
CA ASP A 77 8.33 -22.77 38.55
C ASP A 77 7.64 -23.94 37.88
N GLY A 78 7.89 -24.07 36.54
CA GLY A 78 7.29 -25.12 35.74
C GLY A 78 6.01 -24.70 34.94
N THR A 79 5.52 -23.48 35.12
CA THR A 79 4.40 -22.95 34.34
C THR A 79 4.87 -22.51 32.96
N TYR A 80 4.24 -23.04 31.91
CA TYR A 80 4.48 -22.71 30.51
C TYR A 80 3.15 -22.39 29.83
N ASN A 81 3.13 -21.35 29.02
CA ASN A 81 1.95 -20.94 28.28
C ASN A 81 1.94 -21.45 26.82
N GLY A 82 3.08 -21.90 26.34
CA GLY A 82 3.22 -22.42 24.99
C GLY A 82 4.59 -23.05 24.77
N LEU A 83 4.65 -23.91 23.78
CA LEU A 83 5.87 -24.58 23.36
C LEU A 83 6.09 -24.32 21.88
N LEU A 84 7.28 -23.91 21.51
CA LEU A 84 7.72 -23.79 20.13
C LEU A 84 8.67 -24.95 19.80
N SER A 85 8.36 -25.72 18.76
CA SER A 85 9.16 -26.85 18.31
C SER A 85 9.37 -26.84 16.81
N GLU A 86 10.55 -27.23 16.34
CA GLU A 86 10.83 -27.44 14.91
C GLU A 86 10.19 -28.71 14.36
N LYS A 87 9.82 -29.64 15.23
CA LYS A 87 9.19 -30.90 14.86
C LYS A 87 7.78 -30.95 15.42
N LYS A 88 6.89 -31.60 14.68
CA LYS A 88 5.56 -31.91 15.17
C LYS A 88 5.67 -32.82 16.40
N LEU A 89 5.20 -32.31 17.54
CA LEU A 89 5.12 -33.04 18.79
C LEU A 89 3.69 -33.52 18.99
N ASP A 90 3.54 -34.77 19.40
CA ASP A 90 2.27 -35.30 19.85
C ASP A 90 2.23 -35.21 21.36
N LEU A 91 1.55 -34.18 21.85
CA LEU A 91 1.52 -33.83 23.28
C LEU A 91 0.17 -34.18 23.93
N GLY A 92 -0.68 -34.95 23.23
CA GLY A 92 -1.97 -35.39 23.75
C GLY A 92 -3.01 -34.27 23.95
N ASP A 93 -4.03 -34.56 24.76
CA ASP A 93 -5.21 -33.68 24.96
C ASP A 93 -4.95 -32.45 25.85
N GLU A 94 -3.75 -32.27 26.37
CA GLU A 94 -3.39 -31.16 27.26
C GLU A 94 -3.17 -29.82 26.49
N ILE A 95 -3.15 -29.88 25.16
CA ILE A 95 -2.91 -28.71 24.31
C ILE A 95 -4.23 -28.14 23.81
N SER A 96 -4.50 -26.89 24.16
CA SER A 96 -5.70 -26.21 23.69
C SER A 96 -5.65 -25.87 22.19
N LYS A 97 -4.46 -25.59 21.64
CA LYS A 97 -4.31 -25.21 20.22
C LYS A 97 -2.89 -25.46 19.72
N THR A 98 -2.79 -26.15 18.62
CA THR A 98 -1.55 -26.30 17.86
C THR A 98 -1.64 -25.45 16.58
N VAL A 99 -0.62 -24.65 16.33
CA VAL A 99 -0.51 -23.86 15.09
C VAL A 99 0.75 -24.32 14.36
N THR A 100 0.59 -24.83 13.16
CA THR A 100 1.70 -25.27 12.32
C THR A 100 2.14 -24.18 11.36
N SER A 101 3.35 -24.28 10.81
CA SER A 101 3.83 -23.38 9.77
C SER A 101 2.94 -23.42 8.51
N ASP A 102 2.31 -24.56 8.24
CA ASP A 102 1.40 -24.72 7.10
C ASP A 102 0.09 -23.98 7.34
N ASP A 103 -0.45 -24.01 8.57
CA ASP A 103 -1.64 -23.26 8.94
C ASP A 103 -1.41 -21.74 8.80
N ILE A 104 -0.25 -21.26 9.22
CA ILE A 104 0.12 -19.84 9.07
C ILE A 104 0.25 -19.48 7.60
N ARG A 105 0.86 -20.36 6.79
CA ARG A 105 1.00 -20.13 5.35
C ARG A 105 -0.35 -20.10 4.64
N GLU A 106 -1.25 -21.00 4.96
CA GLU A 106 -2.61 -21.05 4.40
C GLU A 106 -3.42 -19.81 4.78
N GLN A 107 -3.38 -19.39 6.04
CA GLN A 107 -3.99 -18.14 6.49
C GLN A 107 -3.43 -16.94 5.74
N MET A 108 -2.11 -16.86 5.59
CA MET A 108 -1.47 -15.77 4.87
C MET A 108 -1.85 -15.74 3.39
N GLN A 109 -1.92 -16.91 2.73
CA GLN A 109 -2.38 -16.99 1.34
C GLN A 109 -3.83 -16.56 1.19
N THR A 110 -4.70 -16.92 2.12
CA THR A 110 -6.10 -16.49 2.12
C THR A 110 -6.19 -14.96 2.23
N ILE A 111 -5.48 -14.36 3.18
CA ILE A 111 -5.42 -12.90 3.35
C ILE A 111 -4.91 -12.21 2.08
N LEU A 112 -3.82 -12.72 1.50
CA LEU A 112 -3.25 -12.16 0.26
C LEU A 112 -4.22 -12.26 -0.92
N THR A 113 -4.99 -13.34 -1.01
CA THR A 113 -5.98 -13.53 -2.07
C THR A 113 -7.16 -12.57 -1.91
N GLU A 114 -7.68 -12.42 -0.69
CA GLU A 114 -8.77 -11.51 -0.39
C GLU A 114 -8.35 -10.04 -0.59
N MET A 115 -7.18 -9.65 -0.09
CA MET A 115 -6.62 -8.32 -0.34
C MET A 115 -6.37 -8.07 -1.83
N GLY A 116 -5.90 -9.09 -2.55
CA GLY A 116 -5.72 -9.03 -3.99
C GLY A 116 -7.01 -8.69 -4.72
N ALA A 117 -8.12 -9.33 -4.36
CA ALA A 117 -9.44 -9.06 -4.96
C ALA A 117 -9.88 -7.61 -4.74
N ILE A 118 -9.66 -7.06 -3.54
CA ILE A 118 -9.95 -5.65 -3.24
C ILE A 118 -9.08 -4.72 -4.08
N ILE A 119 -7.79 -4.98 -4.17
CA ILE A 119 -6.84 -4.17 -4.96
C ILE A 119 -7.22 -4.17 -6.44
N TYR A 120 -7.56 -5.34 -7.00
CA TYR A 120 -8.01 -5.44 -8.40
C TYR A 120 -9.32 -4.68 -8.64
N SER A 121 -10.27 -4.75 -7.72
CA SER A 121 -11.53 -3.99 -7.83
C SER A 121 -11.29 -2.48 -7.84
N LEU A 122 -10.42 -1.98 -6.96
CA LEU A 122 -10.02 -0.58 -6.92
C LEU A 122 -9.28 -0.15 -8.19
N ALA A 123 -8.41 -1.01 -8.73
CA ALA A 123 -7.71 -0.74 -9.98
C ALA A 123 -8.69 -0.62 -11.18
N VAL A 124 -9.71 -1.47 -11.24
CA VAL A 124 -10.76 -1.39 -12.28
C VAL A 124 -11.56 -0.09 -12.16
N ILE A 125 -11.97 0.28 -10.94
CA ILE A 125 -12.67 1.55 -10.70
C ILE A 125 -11.78 2.73 -11.10
N GLY A 126 -10.51 2.71 -10.71
CA GLY A 126 -9.54 3.73 -11.09
C GLY A 126 -9.36 3.85 -12.61
N ALA A 127 -9.31 2.72 -13.33
CA ALA A 127 -9.23 2.71 -14.78
C ALA A 127 -10.48 3.33 -15.44
N ILE A 128 -11.68 3.03 -14.93
CA ILE A 128 -12.93 3.63 -15.42
C ILE A 128 -12.91 5.15 -15.22
N ILE A 129 -12.54 5.61 -14.02
CA ILE A 129 -12.44 7.04 -13.72
C ILE A 129 -11.39 7.71 -14.62
N CYS A 130 -10.24 7.07 -14.83
CA CYS A 130 -9.19 7.58 -15.71
C CYS A 130 -9.69 7.74 -17.16
N ILE A 131 -10.37 6.74 -17.71
CA ILE A 131 -10.95 6.80 -19.06
C ILE A 131 -11.99 7.93 -19.16
N ALA A 132 -12.87 8.05 -18.17
CA ALA A 132 -13.88 9.09 -18.13
C ALA A 132 -13.26 10.51 -18.07
N ALA A 133 -12.28 10.71 -17.19
CA ALA A 133 -11.58 11.98 -17.04
C ALA A 133 -10.83 12.38 -18.33
N LEU A 134 -10.10 11.44 -18.93
CA LEU A 134 -9.42 11.67 -20.21
C LEU A 134 -10.40 11.96 -21.34
N TYR A 135 -11.53 11.24 -21.39
CA TYR A 135 -12.58 11.49 -22.38
C TYR A 135 -13.14 12.91 -22.25
N VAL A 136 -13.49 13.34 -21.04
CA VAL A 136 -14.00 14.69 -20.77
C VAL A 136 -12.97 15.74 -21.15
N SER A 137 -11.71 15.56 -20.74
CA SER A 137 -10.60 16.49 -21.02
C SER A 137 -10.38 16.68 -22.52
N VAL A 138 -10.29 15.58 -23.28
CA VAL A 138 -10.09 15.67 -24.74
C VAL A 138 -11.33 16.22 -25.44
N ASN A 139 -12.53 15.87 -24.97
CA ASN A 139 -13.77 16.40 -25.53
C ASN A 139 -13.90 17.93 -25.32
N MET A 140 -13.50 18.42 -24.13
CA MET A 140 -13.45 19.85 -23.82
C MET A 140 -12.43 20.58 -24.72
N LEU A 141 -11.24 20.01 -24.88
CA LEU A 141 -10.21 20.56 -25.77
C LEU A 141 -10.69 20.70 -27.22
N ILE A 142 -11.41 19.69 -27.73
CA ILE A 142 -12.01 19.75 -29.09
C ILE A 142 -13.09 20.80 -29.13
N SER A 143 -13.96 20.89 -28.12
CA SER A 143 -15.04 21.87 -28.07
C SER A 143 -14.51 23.31 -28.06
N GLU A 144 -13.52 23.60 -27.24
CA GLU A 144 -12.87 24.91 -27.15
C GLU A 144 -12.17 25.31 -28.46
N ASN A 145 -11.57 24.36 -29.16
CA ASN A 145 -10.87 24.59 -30.43
C ASN A 145 -11.73 24.36 -31.64
N ARG A 146 -13.06 24.19 -31.54
CA ARG A 146 -13.96 23.84 -32.62
C ARG A 146 -13.85 24.84 -33.77
N HIS A 147 -13.80 26.15 -33.46
CA HIS A 147 -13.67 27.23 -34.45
C HIS A 147 -12.34 27.14 -35.20
N ASN A 148 -11.24 26.99 -34.49
CA ASN A 148 -9.90 26.85 -35.07
C ASN A 148 -9.81 25.61 -35.97
N ILE A 149 -10.38 24.51 -35.53
CA ILE A 149 -10.44 23.24 -36.28
C ILE A 149 -11.21 23.45 -37.59
N SER A 150 -12.34 24.14 -37.54
CA SER A 150 -13.16 24.42 -38.73
C SER A 150 -12.40 25.30 -39.70
N MET A 151 -11.72 26.34 -39.24
CA MET A 151 -10.89 27.21 -40.06
C MET A 151 -9.77 26.47 -40.76
N LEU A 152 -9.07 25.56 -40.02
CA LEU A 152 -8.01 24.73 -40.57
C LEU A 152 -8.52 23.75 -41.61
N LYS A 153 -9.73 23.21 -41.43
CA LYS A 153 -10.42 22.38 -42.48
C LYS A 153 -10.73 23.15 -43.74
N VAL A 154 -11.17 24.39 -43.60
CA VAL A 154 -11.47 25.28 -44.79
C VAL A 154 -10.16 25.62 -45.53
N LEU A 155 -9.03 25.73 -44.81
CA LEU A 155 -7.72 25.94 -45.41
C LEU A 155 -7.15 24.66 -46.11
N GLY A 156 -7.89 23.55 -46.08
CA GLY A 156 -7.54 22.32 -46.78
C GLY A 156 -6.68 21.33 -45.99
N LEU A 157 -6.47 21.53 -44.68
CA LEU A 157 -5.79 20.55 -43.84
C LEU A 157 -6.63 19.28 -43.67
N LYS A 158 -5.94 18.14 -43.76
CA LYS A 158 -6.59 16.83 -43.58
C LYS A 158 -6.93 16.60 -42.09
N ASN A 159 -8.03 15.91 -41.83
CA ASN A 159 -8.43 15.52 -40.48
C ASN A 159 -7.29 14.87 -39.65
N ARG A 160 -6.40 14.14 -40.32
CA ARG A 160 -5.24 13.49 -39.69
C ARG A 160 -4.22 14.51 -39.16
N GLU A 161 -4.01 15.62 -39.86
CA GLU A 161 -3.06 16.67 -39.44
C GLU A 161 -3.63 17.48 -38.28
N ILE A 162 -4.90 17.80 -38.32
CA ILE A 162 -5.63 18.51 -37.26
C ILE A 162 -5.65 17.65 -35.97
N ASN A 163 -6.01 16.37 -36.11
CA ASN A 163 -6.00 15.43 -34.98
C ASN A 163 -4.61 15.27 -34.36
N ARG A 164 -3.57 15.31 -35.18
CA ARG A 164 -2.18 15.25 -34.69
C ARG A 164 -1.84 16.47 -33.83
N MET A 165 -2.21 17.67 -34.26
CA MET A 165 -1.93 18.90 -33.50
C MET A 165 -2.63 18.89 -32.12
N ILE A 166 -3.87 18.37 -32.04
CA ILE A 166 -4.62 18.26 -30.78
C ILE A 166 -4.02 17.17 -29.88
N ILE A 167 -3.57 16.07 -30.45
CA ILE A 167 -3.00 14.94 -29.73
C ILE A 167 -1.60 15.27 -29.19
N ASP A 168 -0.79 16.05 -29.91
CA ASP A 168 0.59 16.38 -29.52
C ASP A 168 0.65 17.12 -28.19
N VAL A 169 -0.33 17.97 -27.87
CA VAL A 169 -0.44 18.63 -26.55
C VAL A 169 -0.61 17.60 -25.42
N ASN A 170 -1.46 16.61 -25.65
CA ASN A 170 -1.69 15.55 -24.65
C ASN A 170 -0.48 14.64 -24.43
N HIS A 171 0.39 14.49 -25.42
CA HIS A 171 1.63 13.70 -25.30
C HIS A 171 2.62 14.28 -24.29
N ILE A 172 2.55 15.59 -24.03
CA ILE A 172 3.37 16.25 -23.00
C ILE A 172 2.70 16.16 -21.63
N ILE A 173 1.37 16.32 -21.58
CA ILE A 173 0.62 16.34 -20.31
C ILE A 173 0.59 14.97 -19.65
N ILE A 174 0.50 13.89 -20.43
CA ILE A 174 0.37 12.54 -19.87
C ILE A 174 1.59 12.06 -19.10
N PRO A 175 2.84 12.13 -19.61
CA PRO A 175 4.02 11.74 -18.84
C PRO A 175 4.16 12.55 -17.54
N PHE A 176 3.85 13.85 -17.60
CA PHE A 176 3.86 14.71 -16.42
C PHE A 176 2.78 14.28 -15.41
N GLY A 177 1.57 14.00 -15.89
CA GLY A 177 0.47 13.49 -15.06
C GLY A 177 0.79 12.15 -14.42
N ILE A 178 1.44 11.22 -15.13
CA ILE A 178 1.91 9.95 -14.60
C ILE A 178 2.93 10.19 -13.49
N ALA A 179 3.93 11.05 -13.71
CA ALA A 179 4.96 11.33 -12.72
C ALA A 179 4.39 11.93 -11.42
N VAL A 180 3.53 12.95 -11.55
CA VAL A 180 2.85 13.58 -10.41
C VAL A 180 1.91 12.59 -9.72
N GLY A 181 1.13 11.83 -10.47
CA GLY A 181 0.20 10.83 -9.94
C GLY A 181 0.91 9.72 -9.17
N MET A 182 2.03 9.23 -9.67
CA MET A 182 2.84 8.22 -8.97
C MET A 182 3.45 8.76 -7.68
N LEU A 183 3.98 9.99 -7.70
CA LEU A 183 4.54 10.63 -6.51
C LEU A 183 3.46 10.85 -5.44
N THR A 184 2.32 11.39 -5.83
CA THR A 184 1.18 11.61 -4.93
C THR A 184 0.64 10.29 -4.38
N GLY A 185 0.50 9.27 -5.23
CA GLY A 185 0.05 7.93 -4.84
C GLY A 185 0.99 7.28 -3.82
N TYR A 186 2.30 7.39 -4.03
CA TYR A 186 3.29 6.91 -3.05
C TYR A 186 3.14 7.61 -1.71
N PHE A 187 3.07 8.94 -1.72
CA PHE A 187 2.91 9.73 -0.49
C PHE A 187 1.63 9.33 0.27
N MET A 188 0.50 9.21 -0.44
CA MET A 188 -0.76 8.77 0.16
C MET A 188 -0.65 7.35 0.75
N MET A 189 0.03 6.44 0.06
CA MET A 189 0.26 5.07 0.56
C MET A 189 1.08 5.07 1.85
N VAL A 190 2.15 5.88 1.92
CA VAL A 190 2.96 6.04 3.15
C VAL A 190 2.11 6.56 4.31
N VAL A 191 1.25 7.57 4.06
CA VAL A 191 0.37 8.13 5.09
C VAL A 191 -0.63 7.07 5.59
N VAL A 192 -1.29 6.37 4.67
CA VAL A 192 -2.27 5.33 5.00
C VAL A 192 -1.61 4.20 5.81
N PHE A 193 -0.47 3.71 5.38
CA PHE A 193 0.24 2.64 6.10
C PHE A 193 0.72 3.08 7.47
N ARG A 194 1.13 4.34 7.62
CA ARG A 194 1.51 4.90 8.93
C ARG A 194 0.32 4.94 9.90
N ILE A 195 -0.87 5.31 9.42
CA ILE A 195 -2.10 5.29 10.23
C ILE A 195 -2.47 3.85 10.60
N TYR A 196 -2.45 2.92 9.63
CA TYR A 196 -2.75 1.51 9.86
C TYR A 196 -1.79 0.85 10.84
N SER A 197 -0.49 1.12 10.72
CA SER A 197 0.51 0.61 11.67
C SER A 197 0.23 1.04 13.10
N GLY A 198 -0.27 2.25 13.31
CA GLY A 198 -0.66 2.73 14.62
C GLY A 198 -1.88 2.00 15.21
N MET A 199 -2.84 1.61 14.36
CA MET A 199 -4.09 0.96 14.78
C MET A 199 -3.91 -0.54 15.03
N GLU A 200 -3.31 -1.26 14.08
CA GLU A 200 -3.24 -2.73 14.08
C GLU A 200 -2.04 -3.25 14.90
N GLY A 201 -1.06 -2.41 15.18
CA GLY A 201 0.16 -2.84 15.87
C GLY A 201 1.06 -3.75 15.01
N VAL A 202 0.99 -3.58 13.71
CA VAL A 202 1.87 -4.18 12.71
C VAL A 202 2.56 -3.05 11.95
N LEU A 203 3.86 -3.15 11.71
CA LEU A 203 4.59 -2.13 10.96
C LEU A 203 4.50 -2.44 9.46
N TYR A 204 3.74 -1.61 8.75
CA TYR A 204 3.61 -1.73 7.30
C TYR A 204 4.58 -0.77 6.61
N THR A 205 5.57 -1.33 5.91
CA THR A 205 6.49 -0.56 5.08
C THR A 205 6.09 -0.69 3.61
N PRO A 206 5.72 0.42 2.93
CA PRO A 206 5.37 0.36 1.52
C PRO A 206 6.60 0.08 0.66
N VAL A 207 6.57 -1.01 -0.09
CA VAL A 207 7.62 -1.36 -1.04
C VAL A 207 7.09 -1.20 -2.46
N ILE A 208 7.71 -0.32 -3.25
CA ILE A 208 7.40 -0.17 -4.66
C ILE A 208 8.37 -1.03 -5.47
N THR A 209 7.82 -2.01 -6.18
CA THR A 209 8.58 -2.84 -7.10
C THR A 209 8.62 -2.22 -8.50
N ALA A 210 9.68 -2.47 -9.25
CA ALA A 210 9.78 -2.05 -10.66
C ALA A 210 8.61 -2.59 -11.51
N GLN A 211 8.12 -3.79 -11.20
CA GLN A 211 6.96 -4.37 -11.86
C GLN A 211 5.70 -3.53 -11.65
N SER A 212 5.44 -3.04 -10.43
CA SER A 212 4.28 -2.19 -10.13
C SER A 212 4.33 -0.88 -10.90
N ILE A 213 5.51 -0.28 -11.03
CA ILE A 213 5.72 0.94 -11.81
C ILE A 213 5.39 0.70 -13.28
N ILE A 214 5.96 -0.35 -13.88
CA ILE A 214 5.75 -0.69 -15.28
C ILE A 214 4.26 -1.00 -15.54
N LEU A 215 3.63 -1.78 -14.66
CA LEU A 215 2.22 -2.13 -14.78
C LEU A 215 1.32 -0.88 -14.73
N THR A 216 1.59 0.05 -13.82
CA THR A 216 0.86 1.32 -13.71
C THR A 216 0.98 2.14 -14.99
N ILE A 217 2.19 2.28 -15.53
CA ILE A 217 2.44 3.00 -16.78
C ILE A 217 1.67 2.36 -17.94
N VAL A 218 1.72 1.03 -18.05
CA VAL A 218 1.02 0.29 -19.11
C VAL A 218 -0.50 0.49 -19.01
N ILE A 219 -1.07 0.40 -17.80
CA ILE A 219 -2.51 0.61 -17.58
C ILE A 219 -2.90 2.03 -17.99
N VAL A 220 -2.17 3.06 -17.57
CA VAL A 220 -2.48 4.46 -17.90
C VAL A 220 -2.39 4.70 -19.40
N ILE A 221 -1.35 4.17 -20.07
CA ILE A 221 -1.22 4.28 -21.54
C ILE A 221 -2.39 3.56 -22.25
N ALA A 222 -2.79 2.39 -21.77
CA ALA A 222 -3.92 1.67 -22.32
C ALA A 222 -5.24 2.46 -22.15
N CYS A 223 -5.50 3.03 -20.97
CA CYS A 223 -6.66 3.89 -20.72
C CYS A 223 -6.66 5.12 -21.64
N TYR A 224 -5.49 5.72 -21.85
CA TYR A 224 -5.34 6.83 -22.80
C TYR A 224 -5.64 6.42 -24.24
N ALA A 225 -5.09 5.29 -24.69
CA ALA A 225 -5.35 4.79 -26.03
C ALA A 225 -6.85 4.53 -26.27
N VAL A 226 -7.54 3.92 -25.30
CA VAL A 226 -8.99 3.69 -25.33
C VAL A 226 -9.74 5.02 -25.42
N SER A 227 -9.40 5.99 -24.57
CA SER A 227 -10.01 7.32 -24.57
C SER A 227 -9.83 8.01 -25.92
N LEU A 228 -8.62 7.98 -26.50
CA LEU A 228 -8.36 8.54 -27.83
C LEU A 228 -9.18 7.88 -28.92
N LEU A 229 -9.36 6.55 -28.89
CA LEU A 229 -10.17 5.84 -29.88
C LEU A 229 -11.63 6.28 -29.83
N ILE A 230 -12.19 6.47 -28.63
CA ILE A 230 -13.56 6.94 -28.44
C ILE A 230 -13.71 8.36 -28.99
N VAL A 231 -12.77 9.24 -28.65
CA VAL A 231 -12.85 10.66 -29.08
C VAL A 231 -12.61 10.81 -30.56
N ARG A 232 -11.68 10.08 -31.18
CA ARG A 232 -11.46 10.09 -32.62
C ARG A 232 -12.75 9.76 -33.39
N ARG A 233 -13.48 8.72 -32.97
CA ARG A 233 -14.75 8.36 -33.57
C ARG A 233 -15.83 9.47 -33.49
N LYS A 234 -15.75 10.29 -32.42
CA LYS A 234 -16.66 11.43 -32.25
C LYS A 234 -16.21 12.64 -33.06
N ALA A 235 -14.91 12.92 -33.11
CA ALA A 235 -14.37 14.05 -33.91
C ALA A 235 -14.59 13.88 -35.41
N ASP A 236 -14.55 12.64 -35.91
CA ASP A 236 -14.83 12.36 -37.33
C ASP A 236 -16.32 12.62 -37.72
N ARG A 237 -17.23 12.60 -36.74
CA ARG A 237 -18.67 12.86 -36.92
C ARG A 237 -19.06 14.35 -36.82
N VAL A 238 -18.12 15.24 -36.49
CA VAL A 238 -18.42 16.69 -36.45
C VAL A 238 -18.58 17.23 -37.87
N ASP A 239 -19.83 17.56 -38.21
CA ASP A 239 -20.21 18.07 -39.54
C ASP A 239 -19.70 19.52 -39.73
N MET A 240 -19.04 19.78 -40.87
CA MET A 240 -18.47 21.09 -41.18
C MET A 240 -19.55 22.18 -41.34
N VAL A 241 -20.76 21.77 -41.76
CA VAL A 241 -21.85 22.71 -42.13
C VAL A 241 -22.49 23.32 -40.88
N GLU A 242 -22.60 22.53 -39.79
CA GLU A 242 -23.27 22.96 -38.57
C GLU A 242 -22.41 23.96 -37.76
N SER A 243 -21.08 23.81 -37.79
CA SER A 243 -20.14 24.71 -37.07
C SER A 243 -19.99 26.10 -37.73
N LEU A 244 -20.35 26.24 -39.01
CA LEU A 244 -20.35 27.53 -39.71
C LEU A 244 -21.68 28.26 -39.58
N LYS A 245 -22.78 27.54 -39.26
CA LYS A 245 -24.14 28.07 -39.12
C LYS A 245 -24.36 28.69 -37.72
N ASP A 246 -23.69 28.17 -36.69
CA ASP A 246 -23.83 28.59 -35.29
C ASP A 246 -23.20 29.99 -35.01
N ASN A 247 -22.53 30.60 -35.99
CA ASN A 247 -21.86 31.89 -35.88
C ASN A 247 -22.62 33.03 -36.55
N ARG A 248 -23.92 32.86 -36.86
CA ARG A 248 -24.79 33.88 -37.51
C ARG A 248 -25.93 34.36 -36.61
N GLU A 249 -25.98 33.92 -35.35
CA GLU A 249 -26.80 34.50 -34.30
C GLU A 249 -25.90 35.17 -33.26
#